data_dfa85b9af8aaa89d14bb4c657182891e
#
_entry.id   dfa85b9af8aaa89d14bb4c657182891e
#
_cell.length_a   1.000
_cell.length_b   1.000
_cell.length_c   1.000
_cell.angle_alpha   90.00
_cell.angle_beta   90.00
_cell.angle_gamma   90.00
#
_symmetry.space_group_name_H-M   'P 1'
#
loop_
_entity.id
_entity.type
_entity.pdbx_description
1 polymer ?
#
loop_
_entity_poly.entity_id
_entity_poly.type
_entity_poly.pdbx_seq_one_letter_code
_entity_poly.pdbx_strand_id
1 'polypeptide(L)'
;MSELVSALPQRRTATDRLTDVSSDVSAAIVAEVLAGGSDVIPPELGAVQSVDTTEGARLILENGVILTIRPSGNAPELRCYVEAETAGKASAILADVMGRLTAKVAP
;
A
#
# COMPACT_ATOMS: atom_id res chain seq x y z
N MET A 1 -28.57 1.02 15.61
CA MET A 1 -28.11 0.87 15.11
C MET A 1 -27.74 1.06 14.71
N SER A 2 -27.47 1.02 14.87
CA SER A 2 -27.00 1.14 14.33
C SER A 2 -26.75 0.64 13.66
N GLU A 3 -27.39 0.08 13.66
CA GLU A 3 -27.23 -0.59 12.69
C GLU A 3 -26.74 -0.08 11.59
N LEU A 4 -27.02 0.90 11.40
CA LEU A 4 -26.48 1.60 10.34
C LEU A 4 -25.00 1.47 10.25
N VAL A 5 -24.36 1.58 11.36
CA VAL A 5 -22.95 1.38 11.44
C VAL A 5 -22.56 0.00 10.97
N SER A 6 -23.34 -0.98 11.31
CA SER A 6 -23.04 -2.33 10.87
C SER A 6 -23.20 -2.51 9.37
N ALA A 7 -23.92 -1.62 8.73
CA ALA A 7 -24.08 -1.68 7.28
C ALA A 7 -22.84 -1.16 6.56
N LEU A 8 -22.01 -0.37 7.21
CA LEU A 8 -20.81 0.15 6.62
C LEU A 8 -19.66 -0.85 6.78
N PRO A 9 -18.85 -1.01 5.75
CA PRO A 9 -17.69 -1.89 5.89
C PRO A 9 -16.81 -1.40 7.03
N GLN A 10 -16.41 -2.30 7.89
CA GLN A 10 -15.50 -1.98 8.96
C GLN A 10 -14.08 -2.12 8.43
N ARG A 11 -13.67 -1.14 7.63
CA ARG A 11 -12.36 -1.18 7.04
C ARG A 11 -11.31 -0.94 8.11
N ARG A 12 -10.24 -1.71 8.03
CA ARG A 12 -9.10 -1.58 8.95
C ARG A 12 -7.87 -1.23 8.16
N THR A 13 -7.08 -0.32 8.69
CA THR A 13 -5.85 0.12 8.04
C THR A 13 -4.66 -0.32 8.85
N ALA A 14 -3.70 -0.95 8.19
CA ALA A 14 -2.40 -1.26 8.77
C ALA A 14 -1.37 -0.38 8.09
N THR A 15 -0.40 0.12 8.83
CA THR A 15 0.60 1.02 8.30
C THR A 15 1.98 0.60 8.74
N ASP A 16 2.97 0.87 7.89
CA ASP A 16 4.37 0.66 8.22
C ASP A 16 5.19 1.58 7.34
N ARG A 17 6.49 1.55 7.53
CA ARG A 17 7.39 2.39 6.75
C ARG A 17 8.76 1.75 6.64
N LEU A 18 9.45 2.09 5.55
CA LEU A 18 10.86 1.80 5.41
C LEU A 18 11.62 3.08 5.70
N THR A 19 12.63 3.01 6.55
CA THR A 19 13.47 4.14 6.87
C THR A 19 14.73 4.11 6.01
N ASP A 20 15.43 5.23 5.94
CA ASP A 20 16.68 5.35 5.16
C ASP A 20 16.48 5.07 3.68
N VAL A 21 15.31 5.44 3.16
CA VAL A 21 15.01 5.35 1.73
C VAL A 21 15.08 6.75 1.16
N SER A 22 16.03 7.00 0.27
CA SER A 22 16.17 8.33 -0.32
C SER A 22 14.93 8.70 -1.13
N SER A 23 14.70 10.00 -1.33
CA SER A 23 13.57 10.45 -2.10
C SER A 23 13.62 9.95 -3.54
N ASP A 24 14.82 9.80 -4.10
CA ASP A 24 14.96 9.28 -5.45
C ASP A 24 14.51 7.83 -5.56
N VAL A 25 14.88 7.01 -4.57
CA VAL A 25 14.49 5.60 -4.53
C VAL A 25 12.98 5.51 -4.30
N SER A 26 12.44 6.30 -3.38
CA SER A 26 11.01 6.32 -3.11
C SER A 26 10.22 6.69 -4.38
N ALA A 27 10.67 7.72 -5.08
CA ALA A 27 10.01 8.15 -6.31
C ALA A 27 10.05 7.06 -7.38
N ALA A 28 11.18 6.38 -7.50
CA ALA A 28 11.32 5.30 -8.48
C ALA A 28 10.37 4.14 -8.17
N ILE A 29 10.23 3.78 -6.90
CA ILE A 29 9.33 2.71 -6.50
C ILE A 29 7.88 3.11 -6.77
N VAL A 30 7.50 4.33 -6.42
CA VAL A 30 6.14 4.82 -6.69
C VAL A 30 5.86 4.80 -8.19
N ALA A 31 6.80 5.25 -9.00
CA ALA A 31 6.64 5.25 -10.45
C ALA A 31 6.45 3.84 -11.00
N GLU A 32 7.20 2.88 -10.48
CA GLU A 32 7.09 1.48 -10.90
C GLU A 32 5.72 0.91 -10.54
N VAL A 33 5.24 1.20 -9.33
CA VAL A 33 3.92 0.74 -8.90
C VAL A 33 2.83 1.36 -9.78
N LEU A 34 2.96 2.64 -10.10
CA LEU A 34 1.98 3.31 -10.95
C LEU A 34 1.98 2.78 -12.37
N ALA A 35 3.11 2.25 -12.83
CA ALA A 35 3.19 1.65 -14.15
C ALA A 35 2.48 0.30 -14.25
N GLY A 36 2.04 -0.23 -13.11
CA GLY A 36 1.23 -1.45 -13.09
C GLY A 36 2.01 -2.75 -13.18
N GLY A 37 3.32 -2.69 -13.19
CA GLY A 37 4.14 -3.88 -13.33
C GLY A 37 4.96 -4.24 -12.11
N SER A 38 4.54 -3.79 -10.95
CA SER A 38 5.37 -3.92 -9.78
C SER A 38 5.26 -5.26 -9.07
N ASP A 39 6.40 -5.80 -8.65
CA ASP A 39 6.46 -6.98 -7.79
C ASP A 39 6.01 -6.66 -6.37
N VAL A 40 5.80 -5.39 -6.06
CA VAL A 40 5.36 -4.95 -4.73
C VAL A 40 3.94 -5.42 -4.45
N ILE A 41 3.13 -5.55 -5.48
CA ILE A 41 1.73 -5.94 -5.32
C ILE A 41 1.63 -7.46 -5.29
N PRO A 42 1.17 -8.05 -4.17
CA PRO A 42 0.99 -9.51 -4.11
C PRO A 42 0.00 -9.97 -5.19
N PRO A 43 0.33 -11.00 -5.94
CA PRO A 43 -0.55 -11.42 -7.05
C PRO A 43 -1.92 -11.90 -6.60
N GLU A 44 -2.05 -12.39 -5.38
CA GLU A 44 -3.35 -12.84 -4.88
C GLU A 44 -4.34 -11.70 -4.68
N LEU A 45 -3.89 -10.45 -4.72
CA LEU A 45 -4.79 -9.30 -4.60
C LEU A 45 -5.50 -8.95 -5.90
N GLY A 46 -5.09 -9.58 -7.00
CA GLY A 46 -5.71 -9.33 -8.28
C GLY A 46 -5.17 -8.10 -8.97
N ALA A 47 -5.88 -7.68 -10.00
CA ALA A 47 -5.44 -6.57 -10.83
C ALA A 47 -5.75 -5.23 -10.16
N VAL A 48 -4.99 -4.21 -10.55
CA VAL A 48 -5.27 -2.84 -10.13
C VAL A 48 -6.48 -2.34 -10.89
N GLN A 49 -7.50 -1.92 -10.17
CA GLN A 49 -8.73 -1.41 -10.78
C GLN A 49 -8.74 0.10 -10.90
N SER A 50 -8.07 0.78 -9.98
CA SER A 50 -8.08 2.24 -9.96
C SER A 50 -6.80 2.74 -9.34
N VAL A 51 -6.33 3.88 -9.81
CA VAL A 51 -5.09 4.49 -9.35
C VAL A 51 -5.33 5.95 -9.05
N ASP A 52 -4.90 6.40 -7.88
CA ASP A 52 -4.93 7.81 -7.49
C ASP A 52 -3.49 8.24 -7.24
N THR A 53 -3.06 9.29 -7.92
CA THR A 53 -1.67 9.74 -7.85
C THR A 53 -1.50 11.01 -7.02
N THR A 54 -2.52 11.45 -6.32
CA THR A 54 -2.51 12.71 -5.60
C THR A 54 -1.38 12.79 -4.57
N GLU A 55 -1.16 11.70 -3.83
CA GLU A 55 -0.15 11.69 -2.77
C GLU A 55 0.75 10.46 -2.87
N GLY A 56 1.13 10.09 -4.08
CA GLY A 56 1.92 8.91 -4.29
C GLY A 56 1.13 7.90 -5.10
N ALA A 57 1.17 6.64 -4.72
CA ALA A 57 0.43 5.60 -5.44
C ALA A 57 -0.64 5.02 -4.52
N ARG A 58 -1.90 5.36 -4.77
CA ARG A 58 -3.02 4.77 -4.06
C ARG A 58 -3.77 3.87 -5.04
N LEU A 59 -3.74 2.60 -4.78
CA LEU A 59 -4.28 1.59 -5.69
C LEU A 59 -5.48 0.91 -5.07
N ILE A 60 -6.57 0.82 -5.85
CA ILE A 60 -7.72 0.01 -5.46
C ILE A 60 -7.60 -1.28 -6.27
N LEU A 61 -7.53 -2.40 -5.55
CA LEU A 61 -7.27 -3.69 -6.15
C LEU A 61 -8.55 -4.48 -6.35
N GLU A 62 -8.48 -5.45 -7.22
CA GLU A 62 -9.64 -6.21 -7.66
C GLU A 62 -10.41 -6.84 -6.51
N ASN A 63 -9.72 -7.29 -5.48
CA ASN A 63 -10.37 -7.91 -4.33
C ASN A 63 -10.86 -6.89 -3.28
N GLY A 64 -10.80 -5.60 -3.59
CA GLY A 64 -11.29 -4.55 -2.70
C GLY A 64 -10.26 -3.98 -1.72
N VAL A 65 -9.06 -4.54 -1.71
CA VAL A 65 -7.99 -4.01 -0.87
C VAL A 65 -7.50 -2.68 -1.45
N ILE A 66 -7.20 -1.72 -0.58
CA ILE A 66 -6.61 -0.46 -1.00
C ILE A 66 -5.18 -0.42 -0.49
N LEU A 67 -4.25 -0.23 -1.39
CA LEU A 67 -2.83 -0.16 -1.08
C LEU A 67 -2.33 1.23 -1.42
N THR A 68 -1.72 1.91 -0.44
CA THR A 68 -1.14 3.24 -0.65
C THR A 68 0.34 3.18 -0.32
N ILE A 69 1.16 3.67 -1.24
CA ILE A 69 2.60 3.77 -1.05
C ILE A 69 2.98 5.20 -1.37
N ARG A 70 3.63 5.88 -0.42
CA ARG A 70 4.03 7.27 -0.65
C ARG A 70 5.32 7.62 0.06
N PRO A 71 6.13 8.49 -0.54
CA PRO A 71 7.31 9.02 0.15
C PRO A 71 6.89 9.93 1.29
N SER A 72 7.67 9.96 2.36
CA SER A 72 7.46 10.94 3.41
C SER A 72 8.03 12.28 2.95
N GLY A 73 7.31 13.36 3.23
CA GLY A 73 7.78 14.69 2.89
C GLY A 73 8.84 15.23 3.83
N ASN A 74 8.98 14.66 5.01
CA ASN A 74 9.85 15.20 6.06
C ASN A 74 11.03 14.31 6.42
N ALA A 75 11.09 13.11 5.90
CA ALA A 75 12.13 12.15 6.28
C ALA A 75 12.42 11.23 5.11
N PRO A 76 13.60 10.60 5.07
CA PRO A 76 13.91 9.64 4.02
C PRO A 76 13.22 8.31 4.32
N GLU A 77 11.91 8.30 4.15
CA GLU A 77 11.06 7.14 4.45
C GLU A 77 10.10 6.89 3.30
N LEU A 78 9.78 5.62 3.12
CA LEU A 78 8.72 5.21 2.21
C LEU A 78 7.61 4.61 3.06
N ARG A 79 6.43 5.20 3.04
CA ARG A 79 5.30 4.78 3.86
C ARG A 79 4.36 3.90 3.06
N CYS A 80 3.81 2.91 3.75
CA CYS A 80 2.87 1.97 3.15
C CYS A 80 1.64 1.83 4.04
N TYR A 81 0.47 1.88 3.41
CA TYR A 81 -0.81 1.75 4.09
C TYR A 81 -1.62 0.68 3.36
N VAL A 82 -2.19 -0.25 4.13
CA VAL A 82 -3.08 -1.28 3.56
C VAL A 82 -4.41 -1.18 4.26
N GLU A 83 -5.48 -1.06 3.46
CA GLU A 83 -6.84 -1.03 3.99
C GLU A 83 -7.58 -2.27 3.50
N ALA A 84 -8.14 -3.02 4.44
CA ALA A 84 -8.84 -4.26 4.13
C ALA A 84 -10.01 -4.44 5.07
N GLU A 85 -10.76 -5.52 4.91
CA GLU A 85 -11.95 -5.79 5.71
C GLU A 85 -11.67 -6.01 7.18
N THR A 86 -10.56 -6.65 7.49
CA THR A 86 -10.20 -6.97 8.87
C THR A 86 -8.79 -6.53 9.18
N ALA A 87 -8.51 -6.30 10.46
CA ALA A 87 -7.18 -5.93 10.90
C ALA A 87 -6.17 -7.03 10.57
N GLY A 88 -6.54 -8.30 10.76
CA GLY A 88 -5.65 -9.41 10.46
C GLY A 88 -5.29 -9.47 8.99
N LYS A 89 -6.27 -9.27 8.11
CA LYS A 89 -6.04 -9.28 6.68
C LYS A 89 -5.15 -8.11 6.27
N ALA A 90 -5.44 -6.91 6.80
CA ALA A 90 -4.64 -5.74 6.50
C ALA A 90 -3.19 -5.94 6.94
N SER A 91 -2.98 -6.47 8.14
CA SER A 91 -1.63 -6.71 8.66
C SER A 91 -0.88 -7.76 7.86
N ALA A 92 -1.55 -8.83 7.45
CA ALA A 92 -0.90 -9.88 6.67
C ALA A 92 -0.48 -9.36 5.30
N ILE A 93 -1.35 -8.59 4.65
CA ILE A 93 -1.03 -7.99 3.35
C ILE A 93 0.10 -6.99 3.50
N LEU A 94 0.04 -6.17 4.54
CA LEU A 94 1.09 -5.18 4.79
C LEU A 94 2.44 -5.86 4.97
N ALA A 95 2.50 -6.95 5.74
CA ALA A 95 3.75 -7.67 5.95
C ALA A 95 4.32 -8.18 4.63
N ASP A 96 3.46 -8.71 3.76
CA ASP A 96 3.90 -9.19 2.44
C ASP A 96 4.44 -8.02 1.60
N VAL A 97 3.68 -6.93 1.53
CA VAL A 97 4.09 -5.76 0.76
C VAL A 97 5.39 -5.18 1.30
N MET A 98 5.53 -5.08 2.62
CA MET A 98 6.74 -4.54 3.22
C MET A 98 7.96 -5.42 2.90
N GLY A 99 7.80 -6.72 2.87
CA GLY A 99 8.86 -7.61 2.46
C GLY A 99 9.29 -7.37 1.02
N ARG A 100 8.32 -7.17 0.15
CA ARG A 100 8.60 -6.87 -1.26
C ARG A 100 9.27 -5.52 -1.44
N LEU A 101 8.81 -4.50 -0.68
CA LEU A 101 9.44 -3.18 -0.70
C LEU A 101 10.88 -3.24 -0.19
N THR A 102 11.12 -3.99 0.87
CA THR A 102 12.45 -4.15 1.42
C THR A 102 13.39 -4.74 0.38
N ALA A 103 12.92 -5.74 -0.36
CA ALA A 103 13.72 -6.34 -1.42
C ALA A 103 14.04 -5.33 -2.53
N LYS A 104 13.12 -4.42 -2.80
CA LYS A 104 13.34 -3.40 -3.83
C LYS A 104 14.40 -2.39 -3.45
N VAL A 105 14.49 -2.03 -2.17
CA VAL A 105 15.46 -1.02 -1.72
C VAL A 105 16.77 -1.64 -1.28
N ALA A 106 16.84 -2.96 -1.18
CA ALA A 106 18.08 -3.63 -0.80
C ALA A 106 19.12 -3.43 -1.88
N PRO A 107 20.38 -3.21 -1.50
CA PRO A 107 21.46 -3.04 -2.48
C PRO A 107 21.74 -4.31 -3.26
#